data_afe59a751d9a88762acff30fb235d44b
#
_entry.id   afe59a751d9a88762acff30fb235d44b
#
_cell.length_a   1.000
_cell.length_b   1.000
_cell.length_c   1.000
_cell.angle_alpha   90.00
_cell.angle_beta   90.00
_cell.angle_gamma   90.00
#
_symmetry.space_group_name_H-M   'P 1'
#
loop_
_entity.id
_entity.type
_entity.pdbx_description
1 polymer ?
#
loop_
_entity_poly.entity_id
_entity_poly.type
_entity_poly.pdbx_seq_one_letter_code
_entity_poly.pdbx_strand_id
1 'polypeptide(L)'
;MTYGNDVENILLTGATGVMGGRLLQELLSATKVTIYCLVRAADAAEAKSKIESVLFCYDEERSLKQEADARIVPVLGDVSRSNLGLQRQVWRDLAARIDLALHCAANVNLIASYSRIAPVNVGGSANMVELCLEGKIPLLHTSSFSVIGDKIYEDFTLYEDALDVGQRFPDMDYERSKFESEKLMHAAGQKGLDFIIVRPGNIWGDSRTGRYPLTQTKVKGIYYEAVRAIVETGFTFASDEDFDITPVDYVARASLHLAMNWRVHNRRTFNLVNPKPIDWNTLVEQVRDCGYVIRELSRDNYFDALNQGRMLREGKAYSSVFTDLLSMLGNGDYVRDSGKYDTANTRKALAGSGISCHECDVMLMMRYLDYAFEKGFLPLAGSGFPLAEISRTVVPRGFMERLYDAKLV
;
A
#
# COMPACT_ATOMS: atom_id res chain seq x y z
N MET A 1 -24.17 5.16 4.06
CA MET A 1 -24.11 5.38 5.52
C MET A 1 -24.03 6.86 5.74
N THR A 2 -24.84 7.43 6.61
CA THR A 2 -24.68 8.81 7.10
C THR A 2 -24.00 8.73 8.45
N TYR A 3 -22.82 9.30 8.56
CA TYR A 3 -22.10 9.41 9.83
C TYR A 3 -22.66 10.59 10.64
N GLY A 4 -22.66 10.48 11.98
CA GLY A 4 -23.17 11.53 12.88
C GLY A 4 -22.38 12.83 12.75
N ASN A 5 -23.01 13.96 13.13
CA ASN A 5 -22.52 15.33 12.89
C ASN A 5 -21.44 15.83 13.88
N ASP A 6 -20.81 14.95 14.66
CA ASP A 6 -19.85 15.36 15.70
C ASP A 6 -18.44 15.66 15.15
N VAL A 7 -18.16 15.39 13.88
CA VAL A 7 -16.89 15.64 13.19
C VAL A 7 -17.17 16.54 12.02
N GLU A 8 -16.62 17.75 12.04
CA GLU A 8 -16.78 18.75 10.98
C GLU A 8 -15.46 18.96 10.21
N ASN A 9 -14.32 18.83 10.89
CA ASN A 9 -13.00 19.13 10.36
C ASN A 9 -12.04 17.94 10.54
N ILE A 10 -11.54 17.41 9.46
CA ILE A 10 -10.60 16.30 9.45
C ILE A 10 -9.22 16.75 8.95
N LEU A 11 -8.16 16.40 9.67
CA LEU A 11 -6.80 16.52 9.17
C LEU A 11 -6.40 15.19 8.52
N LEU A 12 -6.09 15.21 7.23
CA LEU A 12 -5.60 14.08 6.48
C LEU A 12 -4.14 14.29 6.07
N THR A 13 -3.25 13.42 6.48
CA THR A 13 -1.89 13.34 5.94
C THR A 13 -1.80 12.19 4.93
N GLY A 14 -0.95 12.33 3.93
CA GLY A 14 -0.79 11.29 2.90
C GLY A 14 -1.89 11.27 1.83
N ALA A 15 -2.68 12.34 1.66
CA ALA A 15 -3.70 12.47 0.63
C ALA A 15 -3.19 12.24 -0.82
N THR A 16 -1.90 12.37 -1.04
CA THR A 16 -1.22 12.14 -2.33
C THR A 16 -0.67 10.70 -2.48
N GLY A 17 -0.94 9.83 -1.49
CA GLY A 17 -0.61 8.40 -1.50
C GLY A 17 -1.76 7.54 -2.02
N VAL A 18 -1.49 6.24 -2.18
CA VAL A 18 -2.50 5.25 -2.63
C VAL A 18 -3.69 5.22 -1.69
N MET A 19 -3.46 4.84 -0.43
CA MET A 19 -4.51 4.71 0.58
C MET A 19 -5.15 6.06 0.92
N GLY A 20 -4.33 7.10 1.19
CA GLY A 20 -4.85 8.41 1.56
C GLY A 20 -5.67 9.08 0.47
N GLY A 21 -5.31 8.91 -0.83
CA GLY A 21 -6.10 9.41 -1.95
C GLY A 21 -7.44 8.69 -2.10
N ARG A 22 -7.45 7.36 -1.89
CA ARG A 22 -8.71 6.61 -1.92
C ARG A 22 -9.60 6.91 -0.71
N LEU A 23 -8.98 7.14 0.47
CA LEU A 23 -9.69 7.59 1.67
C LEU A 23 -10.28 9.01 1.49
N LEU A 24 -9.55 9.89 0.81
CA LEU A 24 -10.05 11.23 0.46
C LEU A 24 -11.32 11.15 -0.42
N GLN A 25 -11.34 10.24 -1.41
CA GLN A 25 -12.53 9.99 -2.21
C GLN A 25 -13.72 9.52 -1.34
N GLU A 26 -13.49 8.59 -0.39
CA GLU A 26 -14.54 8.15 0.53
C GLU A 26 -15.05 9.28 1.44
N LEU A 27 -14.15 10.11 1.97
CA LEU A 27 -14.51 11.29 2.78
C LEU A 27 -15.41 12.25 2.00
N LEU A 28 -15.07 12.55 0.76
CA LEU A 28 -15.87 13.43 -0.10
C LEU A 28 -17.24 12.83 -0.43
N SER A 29 -17.30 11.52 -0.67
CA SER A 29 -18.53 10.83 -1.09
C SER A 29 -19.49 10.55 0.07
N ALA A 30 -18.97 10.16 1.25
CA ALA A 30 -19.77 9.62 2.35
C ALA A 30 -19.99 10.60 3.50
N THR A 31 -19.34 11.77 3.49
CA THR A 31 -19.43 12.77 4.57
C THR A 31 -19.65 14.17 4.02
N LYS A 32 -19.81 15.16 4.91
CA LYS A 32 -19.83 16.59 4.57
C LYS A 32 -18.73 17.38 5.27
N VAL A 33 -17.72 16.70 5.81
CA VAL A 33 -16.61 17.32 6.56
C VAL A 33 -15.72 18.19 5.67
N THR A 34 -15.09 19.20 6.27
CA THR A 34 -13.97 19.92 5.69
C THR A 34 -12.69 19.12 5.89
N ILE A 35 -11.88 18.96 4.85
CA ILE A 35 -10.70 18.09 4.85
C ILE A 35 -9.44 18.93 4.70
N TYR A 36 -8.67 19.05 5.77
CA TYR A 36 -7.38 19.72 5.79
C TYR A 36 -6.31 18.72 5.36
N CYS A 37 -5.79 18.85 4.13
CA CYS A 37 -4.81 17.95 3.57
C CYS A 37 -3.39 18.50 3.79
N LEU A 38 -2.60 17.87 4.68
CA LEU A 38 -1.18 18.22 4.85
C LEU A 38 -0.38 17.68 3.68
N VAL A 39 0.23 18.57 2.90
CA VAL A 39 0.93 18.23 1.65
C VAL A 39 2.26 18.96 1.52
N ARG A 40 3.29 18.25 1.06
CA ARG A 40 4.57 18.83 0.69
C ARG A 40 4.46 19.47 -0.71
N ALA A 41 4.42 20.78 -0.76
CA ALA A 41 4.36 21.55 -1.99
C ALA A 41 5.00 22.93 -1.79
N ALA A 42 5.38 23.59 -2.88
CA ALA A 42 5.94 24.93 -2.85
C ALA A 42 4.85 25.96 -2.55
N ASP A 43 3.63 25.72 -3.05
CA ASP A 43 2.48 26.60 -2.89
C ASP A 43 1.15 25.83 -2.89
N ALA A 44 0.04 26.54 -2.68
CA ALA A 44 -1.29 25.98 -2.62
C ALA A 44 -1.76 25.41 -3.98
N ALA A 45 -1.31 25.97 -5.10
CA ALA A 45 -1.68 25.49 -6.42
C ALA A 45 -1.03 24.13 -6.72
N GLU A 46 0.26 23.98 -6.41
CA GLU A 46 0.95 22.69 -6.51
C GLU A 46 0.34 21.66 -5.57
N ALA A 47 0.02 22.04 -4.32
CA ALA A 47 -0.62 21.16 -3.36
C ALA A 47 -1.96 20.65 -3.90
N LYS A 48 -2.80 21.53 -4.41
CA LYS A 48 -4.08 21.18 -5.02
C LYS A 48 -3.89 20.24 -6.21
N SER A 49 -2.97 20.55 -7.12
CA SER A 49 -2.66 19.70 -8.27
C SER A 49 -2.24 18.28 -7.86
N LYS A 50 -1.37 18.15 -6.85
CA LYS A 50 -0.93 16.86 -6.31
C LYS A 50 -2.08 16.05 -5.71
N ILE A 51 -2.97 16.70 -4.95
CA ILE A 51 -4.14 16.05 -4.37
C ILE A 51 -5.09 15.58 -5.46
N GLU A 52 -5.43 16.47 -6.41
CA GLU A 52 -6.35 16.18 -7.51
C GLU A 52 -5.83 15.05 -8.40
N SER A 53 -4.52 14.98 -8.64
CA SER A 53 -3.93 13.93 -9.48
C SER A 53 -4.19 12.52 -8.94
N VAL A 54 -4.25 12.36 -7.63
CA VAL A 54 -4.55 11.05 -7.00
C VAL A 54 -6.05 10.86 -6.80
N LEU A 55 -6.77 11.90 -6.39
CA LEU A 55 -8.23 11.86 -6.24
C LEU A 55 -8.89 11.42 -7.55
N PHE A 56 -8.53 12.05 -8.68
CA PHE A 56 -9.12 11.77 -9.98
C PHE A 56 -8.56 10.50 -10.66
N CYS A 57 -7.54 9.87 -10.10
CA CYS A 57 -7.25 8.49 -10.41
C CYS A 57 -8.41 7.57 -10.02
N TYR A 58 -9.05 7.83 -8.87
CA TYR A 58 -10.19 7.05 -8.36
C TYR A 58 -11.55 7.59 -8.83
N ASP A 59 -11.66 8.87 -9.20
CA ASP A 59 -12.85 9.56 -9.70
C ASP A 59 -12.56 10.18 -11.08
N GLU A 60 -12.40 9.32 -12.09
CA GLU A 60 -12.00 9.73 -13.45
C GLU A 60 -13.01 10.65 -14.12
N GLU A 61 -14.30 10.43 -13.85
CA GLU A 61 -15.39 11.29 -14.34
C GLU A 61 -15.43 12.66 -13.64
N ARG A 62 -14.57 12.85 -12.62
CA ARG A 62 -14.51 14.07 -11.80
C ARG A 62 -15.85 14.46 -11.17
N SER A 63 -16.65 13.46 -10.82
CA SER A 63 -17.96 13.65 -10.20
C SER A 63 -17.87 14.38 -8.85
N LEU A 64 -16.74 14.25 -8.16
CA LEU A 64 -16.45 14.90 -6.88
C LEU A 64 -15.73 16.24 -6.99
N LYS A 65 -15.56 16.80 -8.21
CA LYS A 65 -14.79 18.04 -8.41
C LYS A 65 -15.34 19.21 -7.61
N GLN A 66 -16.67 19.42 -7.61
CA GLN A 66 -17.30 20.49 -6.87
C GLN A 66 -17.13 20.32 -5.34
N GLU A 67 -17.30 19.11 -4.83
CA GLU A 67 -17.10 18.79 -3.42
C GLU A 67 -15.61 18.97 -3.02
N ALA A 68 -14.69 18.57 -3.89
CA ALA A 68 -13.26 18.75 -3.68
C ALA A 68 -12.89 20.24 -3.58
N ASP A 69 -13.38 21.07 -4.52
CA ASP A 69 -13.13 22.52 -4.52
C ASP A 69 -13.69 23.22 -3.28
N ALA A 70 -14.85 22.76 -2.79
CA ALA A 70 -15.53 23.36 -1.66
C ALA A 70 -14.97 22.92 -0.29
N ARG A 71 -14.45 21.70 -0.18
CA ARG A 71 -14.19 21.08 1.12
C ARG A 71 -12.72 20.68 1.35
N ILE A 72 -11.87 20.66 0.34
CA ILE A 72 -10.44 20.39 0.53
C ILE A 72 -9.69 21.69 0.82
N VAL A 73 -9.02 21.73 1.96
CA VAL A 73 -8.15 22.83 2.36
C VAL A 73 -6.69 22.32 2.37
N PRO A 74 -5.88 22.70 1.36
CA PRO A 74 -4.47 22.33 1.37
C PRO A 74 -3.71 23.03 2.51
N VAL A 75 -2.95 22.27 3.29
CA VAL A 75 -2.04 22.76 4.33
C VAL A 75 -0.61 22.43 3.91
N LEU A 76 0.20 23.47 3.67
CA LEU A 76 1.58 23.29 3.26
C LEU A 76 2.44 22.90 4.46
N GLY A 77 2.98 21.67 4.44
CA GLY A 77 3.78 21.16 5.54
C GLY A 77 4.47 19.84 5.21
N ASP A 78 5.22 19.33 6.17
CA ASP A 78 5.98 18.08 6.04
C ASP A 78 5.97 17.34 7.38
N VAL A 79 5.39 16.14 7.40
CA VAL A 79 5.30 15.33 8.61
C VAL A 79 6.66 15.04 9.26
N SER A 80 7.74 14.98 8.46
CA SER A 80 9.09 14.70 8.96
C SER A 80 9.76 15.88 9.68
N ARG A 81 9.15 17.07 9.63
CA ARG A 81 9.69 18.28 10.26
C ARG A 81 8.98 18.58 11.57
N SER A 82 9.70 19.11 12.55
CA SER A 82 9.11 19.57 13.82
C SER A 82 7.91 20.50 13.56
N ASN A 83 6.86 20.38 14.35
CA ASN A 83 5.58 21.06 14.17
C ASN A 83 4.99 20.85 12.75
N LEU A 84 5.21 19.69 12.12
CA LEU A 84 4.81 19.39 10.74
C LEU A 84 5.35 20.37 9.69
N GLY A 85 6.43 21.09 9.98
CA GLY A 85 6.98 22.18 9.17
C GLY A 85 6.11 23.44 9.15
N LEU A 86 5.13 23.55 10.03
CA LEU A 86 4.17 24.66 10.10
C LEU A 86 4.69 25.81 10.95
N GLN A 87 4.26 27.02 10.61
CA GLN A 87 4.38 28.16 11.53
C GLN A 87 3.54 27.92 12.79
N ARG A 88 4.01 28.42 13.94
CA ARG A 88 3.37 28.14 15.23
C ARG A 88 1.89 28.59 15.29
N GLN A 89 1.53 29.65 14.58
CA GLN A 89 0.13 30.09 14.53
C GLN A 89 -0.74 29.05 13.78
N VAL A 90 -0.29 28.60 12.62
CA VAL A 90 -1.00 27.58 11.81
C VAL A 90 -1.14 26.26 12.59
N TRP A 91 -0.10 25.86 13.31
CA TRP A 91 -0.14 24.70 14.20
C TRP A 91 -1.25 24.83 15.27
N ARG A 92 -1.29 25.99 15.98
CA ARG A 92 -2.31 26.24 17.01
C ARG A 92 -3.72 26.29 16.42
N ASP A 93 -3.87 26.89 15.25
CA ASP A 93 -5.16 26.97 14.55
C ASP A 93 -5.67 25.58 14.16
N LEU A 94 -4.78 24.68 13.71
CA LEU A 94 -5.12 23.29 13.45
C LEU A 94 -5.46 22.55 14.74
N ALA A 95 -4.64 22.68 15.79
CA ALA A 95 -4.90 22.03 17.07
C ALA A 95 -6.25 22.43 17.68
N ALA A 96 -6.70 23.67 17.45
CA ALA A 96 -7.97 24.16 17.95
C ALA A 96 -9.17 23.83 17.05
N ARG A 97 -8.96 23.49 15.78
CA ARG A 97 -10.01 23.37 14.77
C ARG A 97 -10.33 21.93 14.39
N ILE A 98 -9.31 21.05 14.41
CA ILE A 98 -9.47 19.68 13.92
C ILE A 98 -10.19 18.80 14.94
N ASP A 99 -11.21 18.08 14.50
CA ASP A 99 -12.00 17.17 15.31
C ASP A 99 -11.50 15.73 15.25
N LEU A 100 -10.79 15.36 14.14
CA LEU A 100 -10.27 14.01 13.90
C LEU A 100 -9.08 14.07 12.97
N ALA A 101 -8.01 13.33 13.28
CA ALA A 101 -6.84 13.21 12.43
C ALA A 101 -6.72 11.81 11.80
N LEU A 102 -6.41 11.75 10.51
CA LEU A 102 -6.17 10.54 9.74
C LEU A 102 -4.73 10.56 9.22
N HIS A 103 -3.87 9.77 9.83
CA HIS A 103 -2.44 9.75 9.50
C HIS A 103 -2.10 8.59 8.58
N CYS A 104 -2.09 8.88 7.25
CA CYS A 104 -1.75 7.91 6.21
C CYS A 104 -0.39 8.20 5.55
N ALA A 105 0.28 9.30 5.93
CA ALA A 105 1.58 9.63 5.38
C ALA A 105 2.64 8.64 5.87
N ALA A 106 3.34 8.02 4.91
CA ALA A 106 4.46 7.13 5.18
C ALA A 106 5.43 7.11 4.00
N ASN A 107 6.69 6.78 4.28
CA ASN A 107 7.64 6.32 3.28
C ASN A 107 7.53 4.79 3.23
N VAL A 108 7.01 4.27 2.11
CA VAL A 108 6.77 2.83 1.88
C VAL A 108 7.85 2.18 1.03
N ASN A 109 9.02 2.79 0.94
CA ASN A 109 10.15 2.23 0.21
C ASN A 109 10.80 1.11 1.04
N LEU A 110 10.50 -0.14 0.69
CA LEU A 110 10.93 -1.34 1.42
C LEU A 110 12.45 -1.58 1.39
N ILE A 111 13.17 -0.94 0.45
CA ILE A 111 14.62 -1.08 0.30
C ILE A 111 15.42 0.12 0.85
N ALA A 112 14.73 1.16 1.28
CA ALA A 112 15.40 2.34 1.83
C ALA A 112 15.88 2.04 3.25
N SER A 113 17.08 2.50 3.58
CA SER A 113 17.65 2.37 4.92
C SER A 113 16.78 3.06 5.99
N TYR A 114 16.82 2.56 7.19
CA TYR A 114 16.10 3.10 8.35
C TYR A 114 16.29 4.62 8.52
N SER A 115 17.50 5.13 8.30
CA SER A 115 17.80 6.56 8.40
C SER A 115 17.01 7.43 7.40
N ARG A 116 16.56 6.87 6.28
CA ARG A 116 15.70 7.55 5.29
C ARG A 116 14.21 7.37 5.56
N ILE A 117 13.83 6.28 6.22
CA ILE A 117 12.43 5.94 6.52
C ILE A 117 11.99 6.56 7.83
N ALA A 118 12.77 6.42 8.90
CA ALA A 118 12.41 6.83 10.24
C ALA A 118 11.99 8.31 10.39
N PRO A 119 12.62 9.30 9.72
CA PRO A 119 12.17 10.69 9.84
C PRO A 119 10.70 10.89 9.41
N VAL A 120 10.23 10.15 8.39
CA VAL A 120 8.85 10.24 7.90
C VAL A 120 7.92 9.37 8.75
N ASN A 121 8.28 8.08 8.95
CA ASN A 121 7.37 7.13 9.57
C ASN A 121 7.32 7.29 11.10
N VAL A 122 8.46 7.32 11.75
CA VAL A 122 8.54 7.45 13.21
C VAL A 122 8.44 8.91 13.64
N GLY A 123 9.27 9.78 13.05
CA GLY A 123 9.26 11.22 13.34
C GLY A 123 7.94 11.87 12.96
N GLY A 124 7.38 11.53 11.79
CA GLY A 124 6.08 12.01 11.36
C GLY A 124 4.96 11.59 12.30
N SER A 125 4.96 10.35 12.76
CA SER A 125 4.00 9.85 13.74
C SER A 125 4.15 10.59 15.10
N ALA A 126 5.38 10.85 15.54
CA ALA A 126 5.63 11.61 16.75
C ALA A 126 5.07 13.05 16.66
N ASN A 127 5.31 13.74 15.54
CA ASN A 127 4.77 15.07 15.30
C ASN A 127 3.22 15.10 15.26
N MET A 128 2.60 14.08 14.68
CA MET A 128 1.13 13.92 14.69
C MET A 128 0.61 13.67 16.10
N VAL A 129 1.29 12.85 16.89
CA VAL A 129 0.97 12.63 18.31
C VAL A 129 1.02 13.93 19.10
N GLU A 130 2.06 14.77 18.91
CA GLU A 130 2.18 16.08 19.59
C GLU A 130 1.00 16.99 19.27
N LEU A 131 0.63 17.13 17.98
CA LEU A 131 -0.52 17.91 17.56
C LEU A 131 -1.82 17.40 18.19
N CYS A 132 -2.01 16.09 18.15
CA CYS A 132 -3.24 15.46 18.62
C CYS A 132 -3.36 15.53 20.16
N LEU A 133 -2.26 15.44 20.90
CA LEU A 133 -2.27 15.64 22.35
C LEU A 133 -2.56 17.10 22.73
N GLU A 134 -1.96 18.08 22.03
CA GLU A 134 -2.19 19.52 22.26
C GLU A 134 -3.66 19.88 22.00
N GLY A 135 -4.21 19.42 20.85
CA GLY A 135 -5.58 19.71 20.45
C GLY A 135 -6.65 18.77 21.05
N LYS A 136 -6.26 17.70 21.75
CA LYS A 136 -7.13 16.60 22.19
C LYS A 136 -7.88 15.96 21.02
N ILE A 137 -7.19 15.79 19.91
CA ILE A 137 -7.72 15.28 18.64
C ILE A 137 -7.55 13.76 18.60
N PRO A 138 -8.60 12.95 18.41
CA PRO A 138 -8.47 11.52 18.19
C PRO A 138 -7.72 11.25 16.88
N LEU A 139 -6.86 10.22 16.87
CA LEU A 139 -5.95 9.92 15.78
C LEU A 139 -6.18 8.50 15.23
N LEU A 140 -6.54 8.38 13.95
CA LEU A 140 -6.38 7.11 13.24
C LEU A 140 -4.98 7.06 12.62
N HIS A 141 -4.19 6.07 13.03
CA HIS A 141 -2.85 5.81 12.52
C HIS A 141 -2.85 4.64 11.55
N THR A 142 -2.37 4.84 10.33
CA THR A 142 -2.16 3.77 9.36
C THR A 142 -0.80 3.14 9.57
N SER A 143 -0.82 1.94 10.13
CA SER A 143 0.33 1.07 10.31
C SER A 143 0.50 0.11 9.11
N SER A 144 0.88 -1.13 9.36
CA SER A 144 1.00 -2.22 8.40
C SER A 144 0.85 -3.57 9.11
N PHE A 145 0.33 -4.56 8.43
CA PHE A 145 0.34 -5.95 8.90
C PHE A 145 1.77 -6.48 9.10
N SER A 146 2.75 -5.92 8.40
CA SER A 146 4.16 -6.33 8.43
C SER A 146 4.89 -6.01 9.74
N VAL A 147 4.23 -5.37 10.72
CA VAL A 147 4.76 -5.23 12.10
C VAL A 147 5.01 -6.57 12.80
N ILE A 148 4.54 -7.66 12.21
CA ILE A 148 4.83 -9.04 12.63
C ILE A 148 6.35 -9.34 12.58
N GLY A 149 7.12 -8.66 11.73
CA GLY A 149 8.56 -8.84 11.57
C GLY A 149 8.93 -10.28 11.20
N ASP A 150 10.04 -10.79 11.74
CA ASP A 150 10.55 -12.15 11.45
C ASP A 150 9.63 -13.29 11.92
N LYS A 151 8.59 -13.00 12.70
CA LYS A 151 7.56 -13.99 13.05
C LYS A 151 6.71 -14.44 11.87
N ILE A 152 6.74 -13.73 10.75
CA ILE A 152 6.11 -14.15 9.49
C ILE A 152 6.65 -15.49 8.99
N TYR A 153 7.89 -15.83 9.34
CA TYR A 153 8.55 -17.10 8.98
C TYR A 153 8.22 -18.25 9.95
N GLU A 154 7.43 -17.98 10.98
CA GLU A 154 7.01 -18.95 11.98
C GLU A 154 5.52 -19.29 11.83
N ASP A 155 5.04 -20.39 12.38
CA ASP A 155 3.61 -20.66 12.52
C ASP A 155 3.03 -19.79 13.66
N PHE A 156 2.92 -18.48 13.39
CA PHE A 156 2.54 -17.48 14.36
C PHE A 156 1.34 -16.66 13.86
N THR A 157 0.38 -16.42 14.75
CA THR A 157 -0.76 -15.53 14.49
C THR A 157 -0.56 -14.19 15.17
N LEU A 158 -0.52 -13.09 14.40
CA LEU A 158 -0.52 -11.75 14.95
C LEU A 158 -1.93 -11.32 15.32
N TYR A 159 -2.22 -11.32 16.62
CA TYR A 159 -3.49 -10.83 17.15
C TYR A 159 -3.58 -9.32 17.07
N GLU A 160 -4.80 -8.79 16.85
CA GLU A 160 -5.04 -7.35 16.70
C GLU A 160 -4.58 -6.55 17.93
N ASP A 161 -4.79 -7.08 19.13
CA ASP A 161 -4.41 -6.40 20.38
C ASP A 161 -2.94 -6.69 20.81
N ALA A 162 -2.18 -7.44 19.99
CA ALA A 162 -0.77 -7.71 20.20
C ALA A 162 0.12 -6.80 19.36
N LEU A 163 1.25 -6.35 19.94
CA LEU A 163 2.27 -5.59 19.22
C LEU A 163 3.67 -6.18 19.47
N ASP A 164 4.15 -6.16 20.70
CA ASP A 164 5.50 -6.64 21.07
C ASP A 164 5.42 -8.11 21.44
N VAL A 165 5.68 -8.98 20.47
CA VAL A 165 5.61 -10.45 20.59
C VAL A 165 6.99 -11.10 20.46
N GLY A 166 8.06 -10.29 20.62
CA GLY A 166 9.44 -10.75 20.52
C GLY A 166 9.94 -10.87 19.08
N GLN A 167 9.26 -10.25 18.12
CA GLN A 167 9.70 -10.16 16.72
C GLN A 167 10.94 -9.28 16.57
N ARG A 168 11.74 -9.61 15.57
CA ARG A 168 12.92 -8.85 15.15
C ARG A 168 12.70 -8.37 13.70
N PHE A 169 13.54 -7.45 13.26
CA PHE A 169 13.44 -6.82 11.94
C PHE A 169 14.78 -6.84 11.20
N PRO A 170 15.38 -8.02 10.94
CA PRO A 170 16.62 -8.12 10.16
C PRO A 170 16.33 -7.66 8.74
N ASP A 171 17.03 -6.60 8.27
CA ASP A 171 16.86 -6.02 6.93
C ASP A 171 15.42 -5.59 6.58
N MET A 172 14.58 -5.37 7.61
CA MET A 172 13.17 -4.98 7.52
C MET A 172 12.96 -3.58 8.10
N ASP A 173 13.62 -2.58 7.52
CA ASP A 173 13.65 -1.21 8.05
C ASP A 173 12.28 -0.50 7.98
N TYR A 174 11.48 -0.81 6.95
CA TYR A 174 10.11 -0.30 6.83
C TYR A 174 9.23 -0.87 7.95
N GLU A 175 9.20 -2.18 8.10
CA GLU A 175 8.43 -2.92 9.09
C GLU A 175 8.79 -2.48 10.50
N ARG A 176 10.09 -2.36 10.79
CA ARG A 176 10.60 -1.80 12.03
C ARG A 176 10.07 -0.39 12.28
N SER A 177 10.06 0.47 11.27
CA SER A 177 9.56 1.85 11.40
C SER A 177 8.07 1.90 11.74
N LYS A 178 7.27 0.98 11.19
CA LYS A 178 5.84 0.85 11.51
C LYS A 178 5.61 0.32 12.92
N PHE A 179 6.38 -0.69 13.33
CA PHE A 179 6.35 -1.19 14.70
C PHE A 179 6.69 -0.10 15.73
N GLU A 180 7.75 0.68 15.48
CA GLU A 180 8.13 1.77 16.37
C GLU A 180 7.06 2.88 16.40
N SER A 181 6.39 3.17 15.27
CA SER A 181 5.28 4.11 15.21
C SER A 181 4.08 3.65 16.04
N GLU A 182 3.75 2.36 16.03
CA GLU A 182 2.68 1.84 16.89
C GLU A 182 3.05 1.93 18.39
N LYS A 183 4.32 1.66 18.74
CA LYS A 183 4.79 1.87 20.13
C LYS A 183 4.59 3.33 20.57
N LEU A 184 4.81 4.31 19.68
CA LEU A 184 4.51 5.71 19.97
C LEU A 184 3.02 5.95 20.22
N MET A 185 2.11 5.33 19.43
CA MET A 185 0.67 5.46 19.66
C MET A 185 0.27 4.91 21.04
N HIS A 186 0.75 3.72 21.41
CA HIS A 186 0.48 3.14 22.73
C HIS A 186 1.04 3.99 23.88
N ALA A 187 2.27 4.49 23.73
CA ALA A 187 2.86 5.39 24.73
C ALA A 187 2.09 6.73 24.85
N ALA A 188 1.60 7.26 23.73
CA ALA A 188 0.76 8.47 23.71
C ALA A 188 -0.62 8.22 24.35
N GLY A 189 -1.18 7.01 24.17
CA GLY A 189 -2.39 6.59 24.85
C GLY A 189 -2.28 6.62 26.38
N GLN A 190 -1.11 6.30 26.93
CA GLN A 190 -0.84 6.45 28.37
C GLN A 190 -0.87 7.93 28.83
N LYS A 191 -0.61 8.86 27.89
CA LYS A 191 -0.66 10.32 28.13
C LYS A 191 -2.01 10.94 27.80
N GLY A 192 -3.03 10.11 27.44
CA GLY A 192 -4.40 10.56 27.19
C GLY A 192 -4.77 10.74 25.72
N LEU A 193 -3.93 10.30 24.76
CA LEU A 193 -4.32 10.29 23.35
C LEU A 193 -5.40 9.24 23.12
N ASP A 194 -6.47 9.64 22.46
CA ASP A 194 -7.43 8.71 21.84
C ASP A 194 -6.93 8.33 20.44
N PHE A 195 -6.83 7.03 20.17
CA PHE A 195 -6.28 6.57 18.89
C PHE A 195 -6.92 5.27 18.40
N ILE A 196 -6.81 5.07 17.10
CA ILE A 196 -7.11 3.81 16.41
C ILE A 196 -5.88 3.46 15.57
N ILE A 197 -5.49 2.20 15.55
CA ILE A 197 -4.47 1.69 14.63
C ILE A 197 -5.17 0.80 13.60
N VAL A 198 -4.87 1.02 12.32
CA VAL A 198 -5.24 0.10 11.24
C VAL A 198 -3.96 -0.48 10.64
N ARG A 199 -3.93 -1.80 10.46
CA ARG A 199 -2.84 -2.54 9.83
C ARG A 199 -3.33 -3.09 8.50
N PRO A 200 -3.21 -2.33 7.41
CA PRO A 200 -3.53 -2.85 6.09
C PRO A 200 -2.61 -4.00 5.69
N GLY A 201 -3.14 -4.94 4.91
CA GLY A 201 -2.35 -5.89 4.15
C GLY A 201 -1.70 -5.26 2.93
N ASN A 202 -1.36 -6.09 1.94
CA ASN A 202 -0.80 -5.63 0.67
C ASN A 202 -1.86 -4.91 -0.16
N ILE A 203 -1.76 -3.58 -0.21
CA ILE A 203 -2.77 -2.75 -0.86
C ILE A 203 -2.67 -2.86 -2.38
N TRP A 204 -3.75 -3.34 -3.00
CA TRP A 204 -3.97 -3.42 -4.44
C TRP A 204 -4.99 -2.38 -4.92
N GLY A 205 -5.40 -2.47 -6.18
CA GLY A 205 -6.36 -1.57 -6.79
C GLY A 205 -7.74 -1.57 -6.10
N ASP A 206 -8.57 -0.64 -6.52
CA ASP A 206 -9.99 -0.59 -6.13
C ASP A 206 -10.71 -1.83 -6.67
N SER A 207 -11.39 -2.56 -5.80
CA SER A 207 -12.02 -3.84 -6.17
C SER A 207 -13.13 -3.71 -7.22
N ARG A 208 -13.73 -2.53 -7.36
CA ARG A 208 -14.84 -2.26 -8.28
C ARG A 208 -14.38 -1.76 -9.64
N THR A 209 -13.23 -1.07 -9.68
CA THR A 209 -12.77 -0.34 -10.88
C THR A 209 -11.37 -0.72 -11.34
N GLY A 210 -10.62 -1.50 -10.56
CA GLY A 210 -9.21 -1.80 -10.82
C GLY A 210 -8.25 -0.64 -10.56
N ARG A 211 -8.75 0.54 -10.30
CA ARG A 211 -7.97 1.79 -10.26
C ARG A 211 -6.93 1.80 -9.16
N TYR A 212 -5.74 2.19 -9.57
CA TYR A 212 -4.56 2.35 -8.72
C TYR A 212 -3.68 3.46 -9.32
N PRO A 213 -2.97 4.28 -8.54
CA PRO A 213 -2.10 5.33 -9.09
C PRO A 213 -0.88 4.76 -9.81
N LEU A 214 -1.10 4.15 -10.97
CA LEU A 214 -0.08 3.65 -11.89
C LEU A 214 0.32 4.72 -12.88
N THR A 215 1.59 4.73 -13.25
CA THR A 215 2.11 5.45 -14.42
C THR A 215 2.99 4.49 -15.21
N GLN A 216 3.25 4.79 -16.48
CA GLN A 216 4.10 3.95 -17.33
C GLN A 216 5.49 3.68 -16.74
N THR A 217 6.00 4.59 -15.92
CA THR A 217 7.38 4.56 -15.41
C THR A 217 7.49 4.47 -13.89
N LYS A 218 6.38 4.63 -13.16
CA LYS A 218 6.40 4.61 -11.68
C LYS A 218 5.18 3.89 -11.16
N VAL A 219 5.42 2.95 -10.30
CA VAL A 219 4.41 2.32 -9.47
C VAL A 219 4.65 2.71 -8.01
N LYS A 220 3.56 2.81 -7.26
CA LYS A 220 3.62 3.04 -5.81
C LYS A 220 3.43 1.73 -5.02
N GLY A 221 3.60 0.56 -5.67
CA GLY A 221 3.40 -0.74 -5.05
C GLY A 221 4.24 -1.82 -5.69
N ILE A 222 4.99 -2.55 -4.87
CA ILE A 222 5.92 -3.60 -5.29
C ILE A 222 5.20 -4.78 -5.97
N TYR A 223 3.96 -5.04 -5.59
CA TYR A 223 3.19 -6.19 -6.09
C TYR A 223 2.80 -6.07 -7.56
N TYR A 224 2.47 -4.86 -8.00
CA TYR A 224 2.25 -4.59 -9.43
C TYR A 224 3.53 -4.78 -10.24
N GLU A 225 4.70 -4.48 -9.67
CA GLU A 225 5.99 -4.77 -10.32
C GLU A 225 6.29 -6.27 -10.36
N ALA A 226 5.88 -7.05 -9.34
CA ALA A 226 6.02 -8.49 -9.37
C ALA A 226 5.18 -9.11 -10.49
N VAL A 227 3.90 -8.71 -10.63
CA VAL A 227 3.06 -9.14 -11.74
C VAL A 227 3.62 -8.66 -13.09
N ARG A 228 4.10 -7.42 -13.17
CA ARG A 228 4.74 -6.92 -14.38
C ARG A 228 5.95 -7.77 -14.76
N ALA A 229 6.76 -8.18 -13.77
CA ALA A 229 7.93 -9.01 -14.01
C ALA A 229 7.56 -10.35 -14.66
N ILE A 230 6.56 -11.08 -14.13
CA ILE A 230 6.13 -12.34 -14.71
C ILE A 230 5.47 -12.18 -16.08
N VAL A 231 4.74 -11.08 -16.29
CA VAL A 231 4.08 -10.78 -17.57
C VAL A 231 5.11 -10.40 -18.64
N GLU A 232 6.06 -9.52 -18.33
CA GLU A 232 7.07 -9.06 -19.29
C GLU A 232 8.12 -10.11 -19.61
N THR A 233 8.50 -10.94 -18.64
CA THR A 233 9.46 -12.04 -18.87
C THR A 233 8.80 -13.26 -19.48
N GLY A 234 7.49 -13.47 -19.26
CA GLY A 234 6.78 -14.69 -19.60
C GLY A 234 7.18 -15.88 -18.73
N PHE A 235 7.82 -15.66 -17.59
CA PHE A 235 8.29 -16.71 -16.69
C PHE A 235 7.91 -16.44 -15.24
N THR A 236 7.75 -17.53 -14.47
CA THR A 236 7.53 -17.56 -13.04
C THR A 236 8.23 -18.77 -12.42
N PHE A 237 8.13 -18.90 -11.10
CA PHE A 237 8.51 -20.10 -10.36
C PHE A 237 7.33 -20.57 -9.50
N ALA A 238 7.27 -21.87 -9.18
CA ALA A 238 6.23 -22.41 -8.32
C ALA A 238 6.47 -21.99 -6.85
N SER A 239 5.40 -21.57 -6.18
CA SER A 239 5.38 -21.32 -4.74
C SER A 239 3.95 -21.49 -4.23
N ASP A 240 3.79 -22.22 -3.14
CA ASP A 240 2.54 -22.43 -2.40
C ASP A 240 2.40 -21.47 -1.21
N GLU A 241 3.26 -20.46 -1.15
CA GLU A 241 3.17 -19.45 -0.10
C GLU A 241 2.00 -18.50 -0.36
N ASP A 242 1.27 -18.24 0.71
CA ASP A 242 0.13 -17.33 0.70
C ASP A 242 0.57 -15.91 0.29
N PHE A 243 -0.29 -15.23 -0.43
CA PHE A 243 -0.08 -13.87 -0.91
C PHE A 243 -1.32 -13.03 -0.62
N ASP A 244 -1.14 -12.00 0.18
CA ASP A 244 -2.24 -11.11 0.55
C ASP A 244 -2.55 -10.14 -0.60
N ILE A 245 -3.80 -10.08 -1.01
CA ILE A 245 -4.33 -9.12 -1.98
C ILE A 245 -5.47 -8.36 -1.32
N THR A 246 -5.14 -7.21 -0.76
CA THR A 246 -6.11 -6.37 -0.04
C THR A 246 -6.52 -5.17 -0.89
N PRO A 247 -7.78 -5.08 -1.35
CA PRO A 247 -8.27 -3.95 -2.14
C PRO A 247 -8.21 -2.62 -1.39
N VAL A 248 -7.74 -1.56 -2.05
CA VAL A 248 -7.62 -0.22 -1.45
C VAL A 248 -8.95 0.37 -0.99
N ASP A 249 -10.02 0.09 -1.69
CA ASP A 249 -11.37 0.58 -1.33
C ASP A 249 -11.90 -0.08 -0.06
N TYR A 250 -11.59 -1.36 0.17
CA TYR A 250 -11.87 -2.03 1.44
C TYR A 250 -11.16 -1.31 2.59
N VAL A 251 -9.84 -1.11 2.47
CA VAL A 251 -9.04 -0.43 3.50
C VAL A 251 -9.54 0.99 3.76
N ALA A 252 -9.82 1.76 2.71
CA ALA A 252 -10.29 3.13 2.84
C ALA A 252 -11.67 3.22 3.51
N ARG A 253 -12.63 2.39 3.07
CA ARG A 253 -13.99 2.34 3.64
C ARG A 253 -13.98 1.87 5.09
N ALA A 254 -13.22 0.82 5.39
CA ALA A 254 -13.07 0.32 6.76
C ALA A 254 -12.43 1.38 7.66
N SER A 255 -11.34 2.02 7.21
CA SER A 255 -10.68 3.09 7.98
C SER A 255 -11.61 4.28 8.24
N LEU A 256 -12.38 4.71 7.25
CA LEU A 256 -13.37 5.77 7.44
C LEU A 256 -14.43 5.36 8.47
N HIS A 257 -14.98 4.14 8.35
CA HIS A 257 -15.98 3.64 9.28
C HIS A 257 -15.46 3.60 10.71
N LEU A 258 -14.26 3.08 10.92
CA LEU A 258 -13.61 3.02 12.23
C LEU A 258 -13.34 4.41 12.79
N ALA A 259 -12.82 5.32 11.97
CA ALA A 259 -12.50 6.69 12.35
C ALA A 259 -13.75 7.49 12.76
N MET A 260 -14.84 7.41 11.99
CA MET A 260 -16.09 8.11 12.30
C MET A 260 -16.80 7.55 13.53
N ASN A 261 -16.46 6.32 13.93
CA ASN A 261 -16.93 5.67 15.16
C ASN A 261 -15.83 5.56 16.22
N TRP A 262 -14.87 6.48 16.23
CA TRP A 262 -13.67 6.39 17.05
C TRP A 262 -13.92 6.19 18.54
N ARG A 263 -15.01 6.76 19.10
CA ARG A 263 -15.35 6.61 20.53
C ARG A 263 -15.58 5.15 20.93
N VAL A 264 -16.16 4.35 20.01
CA VAL A 264 -16.41 2.92 20.22
C VAL A 264 -15.14 2.09 20.04
N HIS A 265 -14.25 2.57 19.15
CA HIS A 265 -13.06 1.87 18.70
C HIS A 265 -11.76 2.39 19.32
N ASN A 266 -11.85 3.33 20.27
CA ASN A 266 -10.71 3.97 20.90
C ASN A 266 -9.72 2.95 21.48
N ARG A 267 -8.42 3.21 21.22
CA ARG A 267 -7.28 2.41 21.68
C ARG A 267 -7.30 0.95 21.22
N ARG A 268 -7.89 0.71 20.04
CA ARG A 268 -7.93 -0.61 19.40
C ARG A 268 -7.12 -0.64 18.12
N THR A 269 -6.67 -1.82 17.79
CA THR A 269 -6.00 -2.14 16.53
C THR A 269 -6.90 -3.03 15.68
N PHE A 270 -6.82 -2.84 14.36
CA PHE A 270 -7.61 -3.54 13.35
C PHE A 270 -6.72 -4.02 12.22
N ASN A 271 -6.67 -5.33 11.99
CA ASN A 271 -5.95 -5.93 10.86
C ASN A 271 -6.86 -5.89 9.62
N LEU A 272 -6.60 -4.94 8.71
CA LEU A 272 -7.35 -4.77 7.46
C LEU A 272 -6.67 -5.56 6.34
N VAL A 273 -6.60 -6.85 6.50
CA VAL A 273 -6.03 -7.82 5.55
C VAL A 273 -7.13 -8.54 4.79
N ASN A 274 -6.81 -9.17 3.68
CA ASN A 274 -7.74 -10.07 3.01
C ASN A 274 -7.93 -11.33 3.87
N PRO A 275 -9.14 -11.66 4.32
CA PRO A 275 -9.39 -12.84 5.14
C PRO A 275 -9.23 -14.16 4.36
N LYS A 276 -9.08 -14.09 3.03
CA LYS A 276 -8.87 -15.21 2.12
C LYS A 276 -7.68 -14.89 1.21
N PRO A 277 -6.45 -14.98 1.71
CA PRO A 277 -5.27 -14.85 0.85
C PRO A 277 -5.28 -15.95 -0.21
N ILE A 278 -4.58 -15.74 -1.29
CA ILE A 278 -4.32 -16.76 -2.30
C ILE A 278 -2.83 -17.09 -2.30
N ASP A 279 -2.45 -18.30 -2.72
CA ASP A 279 -1.06 -18.62 -2.93
C ASP A 279 -0.52 -18.03 -4.26
N TRP A 280 0.80 -17.98 -4.39
CA TRP A 280 1.46 -17.47 -5.60
C TRP A 280 1.07 -18.24 -6.86
N ASN A 281 0.92 -19.56 -6.79
CA ASN A 281 0.52 -20.38 -7.92
C ASN A 281 -0.89 -19.99 -8.40
N THR A 282 -1.83 -19.80 -7.47
CA THR A 282 -3.19 -19.32 -7.76
C THR A 282 -3.17 -17.93 -8.40
N LEU A 283 -2.34 -16.99 -7.92
CA LEU A 283 -2.18 -15.69 -8.55
C LEU A 283 -1.69 -15.83 -10.00
N VAL A 284 -0.69 -16.65 -10.23
CA VAL A 284 -0.14 -16.89 -11.57
C VAL A 284 -1.19 -17.53 -12.50
N GLU A 285 -1.96 -18.51 -12.01
CA GLU A 285 -3.05 -19.08 -12.81
C GLU A 285 -4.10 -18.04 -13.17
N GLN A 286 -4.51 -17.18 -12.26
CA GLN A 286 -5.43 -16.07 -12.56
C GLN A 286 -4.86 -15.12 -13.63
N VAL A 287 -3.55 -14.83 -13.59
CA VAL A 287 -2.88 -14.01 -14.62
C VAL A 287 -2.87 -14.74 -15.97
N ARG A 288 -2.67 -16.06 -15.99
CA ARG A 288 -2.80 -16.92 -17.22
C ARG A 288 -4.22 -16.90 -17.76
N ASP A 289 -5.23 -17.02 -16.90
CA ASP A 289 -6.65 -16.97 -17.27
C ASP A 289 -7.03 -15.61 -17.89
N CYS A 290 -6.31 -14.53 -17.52
CA CYS A 290 -6.42 -13.22 -18.17
C CYS A 290 -5.72 -13.15 -19.55
N GLY A 291 -5.17 -14.27 -20.07
CA GLY A 291 -4.61 -14.37 -21.41
C GLY A 291 -3.10 -14.11 -21.51
N TYR A 292 -2.38 -14.02 -20.40
CA TYR A 292 -0.92 -13.90 -20.42
C TYR A 292 -0.25 -15.29 -20.51
N VAL A 293 0.77 -15.39 -21.38
CA VAL A 293 1.54 -16.64 -21.52
C VAL A 293 2.69 -16.62 -20.53
N ILE A 294 2.60 -17.43 -19.47
CA ILE A 294 3.60 -17.51 -18.41
C ILE A 294 4.02 -18.96 -18.24
N ARG A 295 5.33 -19.22 -18.30
CA ARG A 295 5.95 -20.52 -18.11
C ARG A 295 6.59 -20.63 -16.75
N GLU A 296 6.58 -21.81 -16.17
CA GLU A 296 7.21 -22.09 -14.89
C GLU A 296 8.66 -22.52 -15.09
N LEU A 297 9.56 -21.99 -14.30
CA LEU A 297 10.95 -22.35 -14.18
C LEU A 297 11.25 -22.86 -12.78
N SER A 298 12.37 -23.57 -12.60
CA SER A 298 12.91 -23.72 -11.25
C SER A 298 13.25 -22.34 -10.67
N ARG A 299 13.19 -22.21 -9.37
CA ARG A 299 13.48 -20.95 -8.67
C ARG A 299 14.84 -20.36 -9.09
N ASP A 300 15.88 -21.18 -9.09
CA ASP A 300 17.23 -20.75 -9.49
C ASP A 300 17.27 -20.25 -10.94
N ASN A 301 16.66 -20.97 -11.88
CA ASN A 301 16.60 -20.57 -13.27
C ASN A 301 15.77 -19.28 -13.48
N TYR A 302 14.72 -19.06 -12.68
CA TYR A 302 13.93 -17.83 -12.71
C TYR A 302 14.77 -16.62 -12.29
N PHE A 303 15.51 -16.72 -11.18
CA PHE A 303 16.38 -15.64 -10.71
C PHE A 303 17.57 -15.39 -11.64
N ASP A 304 18.14 -16.44 -12.21
CA ASP A 304 19.16 -16.31 -13.25
C ASP A 304 18.63 -15.59 -14.49
N ALA A 305 17.43 -15.93 -14.95
CA ALA A 305 16.79 -15.28 -16.09
C ALA A 305 16.52 -13.79 -15.82
N LEU A 306 16.05 -13.46 -14.61
CA LEU A 306 15.85 -12.08 -14.17
C LEU A 306 17.17 -11.29 -14.13
N ASN A 307 18.22 -11.87 -13.56
CA ASN A 307 19.53 -11.23 -13.47
C ASN A 307 20.15 -11.01 -14.87
N GLN A 308 19.97 -11.96 -15.79
CA GLN A 308 20.42 -11.81 -17.18
C GLN A 308 19.61 -10.73 -17.93
N GLY A 309 18.30 -10.67 -17.74
CA GLY A 309 17.46 -9.60 -18.27
C GLY A 309 17.89 -8.21 -17.78
N ARG A 310 18.37 -8.11 -16.54
CA ARG A 310 18.96 -6.90 -15.96
C ARG A 310 20.25 -6.49 -16.67
N MET A 311 21.14 -7.44 -16.97
CA MET A 311 22.42 -7.18 -17.67
C MET A 311 22.22 -6.77 -19.14
N LEU A 312 21.16 -7.26 -19.80
CA LEU A 312 20.86 -6.95 -21.20
C LEU A 312 20.20 -5.58 -21.41
N ARG A 313 19.76 -4.92 -20.34
CA ARG A 313 18.97 -3.68 -20.40
C ARG A 313 19.67 -2.44 -19.83
N GLU A 314 20.95 -2.51 -19.50
CA GLU A 314 21.74 -1.36 -19.00
C GLU A 314 21.81 -0.16 -19.96
N GLY A 315 21.28 -0.29 -21.17
CA GLY A 315 21.18 0.82 -22.14
C GLY A 315 19.78 1.48 -22.25
N LYS A 316 18.76 0.96 -21.59
CA LYS A 316 17.39 1.55 -21.57
C LYS A 316 16.86 1.49 -20.15
N ALA A 317 16.52 2.65 -19.60
CA ALA A 317 16.02 2.86 -18.25
C ALA A 317 14.76 2.00 -17.92
N TYR A 318 14.95 0.73 -17.57
CA TYR A 318 13.98 -0.01 -16.78
C TYR A 318 14.07 0.47 -15.34
N SER A 319 12.92 0.66 -14.72
CA SER A 319 12.83 1.31 -13.42
C SER A 319 13.74 0.64 -12.38
N SER A 320 14.40 1.46 -11.57
CA SER A 320 15.18 1.02 -10.41
C SER A 320 14.41 0.06 -9.48
N VAL A 321 13.08 0.12 -9.47
CA VAL A 321 12.19 -0.71 -8.63
C VAL A 321 12.24 -2.18 -9.03
N PHE A 322 12.29 -2.50 -10.33
CA PHE A 322 12.42 -3.89 -10.77
C PHE A 322 13.80 -4.49 -10.36
N THR A 323 14.82 -3.67 -10.46
CA THR A 323 16.18 -4.02 -9.97
C THR A 323 16.18 -4.28 -8.47
N ASP A 324 15.41 -3.50 -7.74
CA ASP A 324 15.32 -3.54 -6.29
C ASP A 324 14.49 -4.74 -5.83
N LEU A 325 13.38 -5.03 -6.53
CA LEU A 325 12.59 -6.25 -6.34
C LEU A 325 13.45 -7.50 -6.54
N LEU A 326 14.29 -7.52 -7.58
CA LEU A 326 15.20 -8.63 -7.85
C LEU A 326 16.22 -8.83 -6.73
N SER A 327 16.77 -7.75 -6.18
CA SER A 327 17.71 -7.84 -5.06
C SER A 327 17.02 -8.35 -3.78
N MET A 328 15.77 -8.01 -3.58
CA MET A 328 14.95 -8.51 -2.46
C MET A 328 14.57 -9.98 -2.65
N LEU A 329 14.12 -10.37 -3.83
CA LEU A 329 13.74 -11.76 -4.15
C LEU A 329 14.96 -12.67 -4.34
N GLY A 330 16.14 -12.13 -4.69
CA GLY A 330 17.35 -12.88 -5.01
C GLY A 330 17.94 -13.67 -3.85
N ASN A 331 17.61 -13.33 -2.60
CA ASN A 331 18.04 -14.08 -1.41
C ASN A 331 17.05 -15.19 -1.00
N GLY A 332 16.00 -15.41 -1.77
CA GLY A 332 15.12 -16.57 -1.63
C GLY A 332 14.15 -16.59 -0.46
N ASP A 333 14.32 -15.72 0.53
CA ASP A 333 13.56 -15.76 1.78
C ASP A 333 12.35 -14.79 1.80
N TYR A 334 12.17 -13.95 0.78
CA TYR A 334 11.20 -12.84 0.79
C TYR A 334 9.86 -13.11 0.10
N VAL A 335 9.59 -14.33 -0.34
CA VAL A 335 8.27 -14.65 -0.94
C VAL A 335 7.22 -14.95 0.14
N ARG A 336 7.60 -15.07 1.41
CA ARG A 336 6.66 -15.20 2.52
C ARG A 336 6.04 -13.86 2.85
N ASP A 337 4.89 -13.60 2.24
CA ASP A 337 4.16 -12.35 2.42
C ASP A 337 2.87 -12.52 3.24
N SER A 338 2.63 -13.69 3.80
CA SER A 338 1.44 -13.95 4.59
C SER A 338 1.77 -14.66 5.90
N GLY A 339 1.81 -13.86 6.95
CA GLY A 339 1.58 -14.35 8.30
C GLY A 339 0.10 -14.68 8.50
N LYS A 340 -0.21 -15.37 9.59
CA LYS A 340 -1.58 -15.52 10.07
C LYS A 340 -1.97 -14.27 10.85
N TYR A 341 -3.09 -13.66 10.49
CA TYR A 341 -3.58 -12.43 11.12
C TYR A 341 -4.96 -12.65 11.72
N ASP A 342 -5.10 -12.38 13.02
CA ASP A 342 -6.41 -12.30 13.64
C ASP A 342 -7.17 -11.08 13.13
N THR A 343 -8.47 -11.23 12.86
CA THR A 343 -9.35 -10.16 12.41
C THR A 343 -10.64 -10.08 13.23
N ALA A 344 -10.61 -10.54 14.47
CA ALA A 344 -11.80 -10.61 15.31
C ALA A 344 -12.38 -9.22 15.63
N ASN A 345 -11.53 -8.25 16.01
CA ASN A 345 -11.93 -6.86 16.22
C ASN A 345 -12.48 -6.25 14.93
N THR A 346 -11.77 -6.43 13.80
CA THR A 346 -12.16 -5.93 12.48
C THR A 346 -13.52 -6.47 12.06
N ARG A 347 -13.73 -7.79 12.12
CA ARG A 347 -15.03 -8.40 11.79
C ARG A 347 -16.15 -7.89 12.67
N LYS A 348 -15.91 -7.76 13.97
CA LYS A 348 -16.90 -7.22 14.91
C LYS A 348 -17.22 -5.77 14.62
N ALA A 349 -16.21 -4.94 14.37
CA ALA A 349 -16.40 -3.51 14.11
C ALA A 349 -17.11 -3.25 12.78
N LEU A 350 -16.86 -4.06 11.76
CA LEU A 350 -17.47 -3.92 10.44
C LEU A 350 -18.82 -4.66 10.29
N ALA A 351 -19.26 -5.43 11.32
CA ALA A 351 -20.52 -6.14 11.26
C ALA A 351 -21.70 -5.17 11.03
N GLY A 352 -22.56 -5.50 10.06
CA GLY A 352 -23.70 -4.67 9.69
C GLY A 352 -23.38 -3.40 8.90
N SER A 353 -22.10 -3.08 8.67
CA SER A 353 -21.68 -1.89 7.91
C SER A 353 -21.80 -2.04 6.39
N GLY A 354 -21.96 -3.26 5.87
CA GLY A 354 -21.88 -3.54 4.43
C GLY A 354 -20.46 -3.37 3.85
N ILE A 355 -19.42 -3.30 4.70
CA ILE A 355 -18.02 -3.24 4.29
C ILE A 355 -17.43 -4.64 4.43
N SER A 356 -16.98 -5.21 3.32
CA SER A 356 -16.29 -6.49 3.27
C SER A 356 -15.11 -6.40 2.31
N CYS A 357 -14.09 -7.19 2.58
CA CYS A 357 -12.98 -7.38 1.64
C CYS A 357 -13.46 -8.26 0.48
N HIS A 358 -13.16 -7.84 -0.75
CA HIS A 358 -13.45 -8.65 -1.93
C HIS A 358 -12.50 -9.84 -1.97
N GLU A 359 -13.01 -11.03 -2.28
CA GLU A 359 -12.17 -12.21 -2.51
C GLU A 359 -11.34 -12.00 -3.77
N CYS A 360 -10.10 -12.48 -3.74
CA CYS A 360 -9.24 -12.44 -4.91
C CYS A 360 -9.58 -13.58 -5.85
N ASP A 361 -10.49 -13.33 -6.78
CA ASP A 361 -10.87 -14.21 -7.87
C ASP A 361 -10.31 -13.72 -9.21
N VAL A 362 -10.45 -14.53 -10.25
CA VAL A 362 -10.00 -14.18 -11.61
C VAL A 362 -10.65 -12.90 -12.15
N MET A 363 -11.89 -12.60 -11.76
CA MET A 363 -12.60 -11.39 -12.19
C MET A 363 -12.00 -10.13 -11.55
N LEU A 364 -11.56 -10.22 -10.29
CA LEU A 364 -10.84 -9.14 -9.63
C LEU A 364 -9.45 -8.96 -10.27
N MET A 365 -8.74 -10.06 -10.51
CA MET A 365 -7.43 -10.02 -11.17
C MET A 365 -7.54 -9.41 -12.58
N MET A 366 -8.51 -9.86 -13.39
CA MET A 366 -8.76 -9.28 -14.71
C MET A 366 -8.98 -7.77 -14.64
N ARG A 367 -9.77 -7.29 -13.68
CA ARG A 367 -10.03 -5.85 -13.48
C ARG A 367 -8.75 -5.07 -13.16
N TYR A 368 -7.85 -5.64 -12.37
CA TYR A 368 -6.57 -5.02 -12.05
C TYR A 368 -5.63 -4.98 -13.25
N LEU A 369 -5.56 -6.08 -14.01
CA LEU A 369 -4.70 -6.19 -15.18
C LEU A 369 -5.19 -5.32 -16.34
N ASP A 370 -6.51 -5.28 -16.59
CA ASP A 370 -7.11 -4.41 -17.61
C ASP A 370 -6.79 -2.94 -17.34
N TYR A 371 -6.97 -2.50 -16.08
CA TYR A 371 -6.61 -1.13 -15.72
C TYR A 371 -5.10 -0.85 -15.88
N ALA A 372 -4.26 -1.79 -15.48
CA ALA A 372 -2.81 -1.66 -15.63
C ALA A 372 -2.40 -1.61 -17.12
N PHE A 373 -3.08 -2.38 -17.98
CA PHE A 373 -2.91 -2.31 -19.43
C PHE A 373 -3.37 -0.95 -20.00
N GLU A 374 -4.56 -0.48 -19.63
CA GLU A 374 -5.09 0.83 -20.07
C GLU A 374 -4.16 1.99 -19.72
N LYS A 375 -3.47 1.92 -18.59
CA LYS A 375 -2.47 2.92 -18.16
C LYS A 375 -1.10 2.72 -18.82
N GLY A 376 -0.94 1.72 -19.68
CA GLY A 376 0.32 1.39 -20.35
C GLY A 376 1.38 0.85 -19.40
N PHE A 377 0.97 0.36 -18.22
CA PHE A 377 1.86 -0.23 -17.23
C PHE A 377 2.17 -1.70 -17.59
N LEU A 378 1.20 -2.45 -18.09
CA LEU A 378 1.37 -3.80 -18.61
C LEU A 378 1.21 -3.85 -20.13
N PRO A 379 1.87 -4.80 -20.82
CA PRO A 379 1.62 -5.05 -22.23
C PRO A 379 0.26 -5.73 -22.44
N LEU A 380 -0.25 -5.71 -23.67
CA LEU A 380 -1.47 -6.41 -24.04
C LEU A 380 -1.31 -7.91 -23.81
N ALA A 381 -2.34 -8.57 -23.26
CA ALA A 381 -2.40 -10.01 -23.16
C ALA A 381 -2.22 -10.67 -24.55
N GLY A 382 -1.44 -11.74 -24.64
CA GLY A 382 -1.07 -12.38 -25.91
C GLY A 382 0.02 -11.66 -26.72
N SER A 383 0.43 -10.44 -26.33
CA SER A 383 1.56 -9.73 -26.95
C SER A 383 2.91 -10.09 -26.31
N GLY A 384 2.98 -11.18 -25.56
CA GLY A 384 4.20 -11.64 -24.89
C GLY A 384 5.41 -11.48 -25.79
N PHE A 385 6.52 -10.95 -25.27
CA PHE A 385 7.75 -10.77 -26.03
C PHE A 385 8.08 -12.06 -26.77
N PRO A 386 8.19 -12.02 -28.10
CA PRO A 386 8.52 -13.24 -28.84
C PRO A 386 9.87 -13.74 -28.34
N LEU A 387 9.91 -14.97 -27.81
CA LEU A 387 11.15 -15.67 -27.46
C LEU A 387 12.23 -15.56 -28.57
N ALA A 388 11.80 -15.31 -29.81
CA ALA A 388 12.67 -15.04 -30.96
C ALA A 388 13.55 -13.79 -30.82
N GLU A 389 13.15 -12.76 -30.08
CA GLU A 389 14.01 -11.58 -29.84
C GLU A 389 14.98 -11.80 -28.65
N ILE A 390 14.54 -12.58 -27.63
CA ILE A 390 15.44 -12.98 -26.55
C ILE A 390 16.50 -13.94 -27.07
N SER A 391 16.15 -14.87 -27.99
CA SER A 391 17.07 -15.88 -28.53
C SER A 391 18.13 -15.31 -29.48
N ARG A 392 17.91 -14.12 -30.07
CA ARG A 392 18.85 -13.54 -31.06
C ARG A 392 19.89 -12.62 -30.45
N THR A 393 19.70 -12.15 -29.23
CA THR A 393 20.57 -11.08 -28.73
C THR A 393 21.47 -11.46 -27.56
N VAL A 394 21.43 -12.59 -26.90
CA VAL A 394 22.41 -13.01 -25.87
C VAL A 394 21.76 -13.95 -24.81
N VAL A 395 21.33 -15.10 -25.21
CA VAL A 395 21.21 -16.21 -24.27
C VAL A 395 22.47 -17.07 -24.43
N PRO A 396 23.27 -17.33 -23.37
CA PRO A 396 24.37 -18.26 -23.49
C PRO A 396 23.88 -19.60 -24.08
N ARG A 397 24.60 -20.15 -25.05
CA ARG A 397 24.20 -21.43 -25.72
C ARG A 397 23.71 -22.50 -24.76
N GLY A 398 24.31 -22.60 -23.57
CA GLY A 398 23.94 -23.56 -22.55
C GLY A 398 22.58 -23.33 -21.84
N PHE A 399 21.97 -22.15 -21.95
CA PHE A 399 20.64 -21.89 -21.37
C PHE A 399 19.52 -22.42 -22.28
N MET A 400 19.61 -22.18 -23.59
CA MET A 400 18.65 -22.73 -24.57
C MET A 400 18.75 -24.25 -24.67
N GLU A 401 19.94 -24.83 -24.57
CA GLU A 401 20.13 -26.29 -24.52
C GLU A 401 19.45 -26.89 -23.29
N ARG A 402 19.50 -26.26 -22.12
CA ARG A 402 18.81 -26.72 -20.90
C ARG A 402 17.30 -26.58 -21.00
N LEU A 403 16.75 -25.58 -21.70
CA LEU A 403 15.31 -25.47 -21.98
C LEU A 403 14.82 -26.57 -22.93
N TYR A 404 15.63 -26.91 -23.94
CA TYR A 404 15.34 -28.02 -24.86
C TYR A 404 15.41 -29.39 -24.18
N ASP A 405 16.43 -29.62 -23.33
CA ASP A 405 16.61 -30.86 -22.57
C ASP A 405 15.51 -31.07 -21.52
N ALA A 406 14.92 -29.99 -20.98
CA ALA A 406 13.82 -30.04 -20.05
C ALA A 406 12.44 -30.28 -20.73
N LYS A 407 12.39 -30.47 -22.07
CA LYS A 407 11.13 -30.59 -22.87
C LYS A 407 10.16 -29.42 -22.65
N LEU A 408 10.66 -28.23 -22.38
CA LEU A 408 9.91 -27.01 -22.07
C LEU A 408 9.79 -26.07 -23.30
N VAL A 409 10.12 -26.56 -24.50
CA VAL A 409 9.92 -25.87 -25.80
C VAL A 409 9.16 -26.78 -26.75
#